data_f585cccdf260801deebde93425f8c48c
#
_entry.id   f585cccdf260801deebde93425f8c48c
#
_cell.length_a   1.000
_cell.length_b   1.000
_cell.length_c   1.000
_cell.angle_alpha   90.00
_cell.angle_beta   90.00
_cell.angle_gamma   90.00
#
_symmetry.space_group_name_H-M   'P 1'
#
loop_
_entity.id
_entity.type
_entity.pdbx_description
1 polymer ?
#
loop_
_entity_poly.entity_id
_entity_poly.type
_entity_poly.pdbx_seq_one_letter_code
_entity_poly.pdbx_strand_id
1 'polypeptide(L)'
;MHHSRVMAGAMTLLLLSAPASWGAAPQKAKAVPTAEPFEGVVIAEGLAAPWDMVWGPDNHIWVSEREGSRIISVDPKTGEKKLVGSIPDVKVGPQHEGVLGIALDPDLGKNGSKNNVYIAHTYMTAAGNTPASSGSTMIRRPGRLPIPK
;
A
#
# COMPACT_ATOMS: atom_id res chain seq x y z
N MET A 1 65.63 -44.66 54.71
CA MET A 1 65.55 -44.10 56.08
C MET A 1 64.76 -42.79 56.05
N HIS A 2 63.77 -42.67 56.91
CA HIS A 2 63.06 -41.47 57.44
C HIS A 2 62.27 -40.62 56.45
N HIS A 3 61.01 -40.79 56.41
CA HIS A 3 59.89 -40.13 57.06
C HIS A 3 59.92 -38.58 57.10
N SER A 4 58.95 -37.93 56.47
CA SER A 4 58.05 -37.05 57.24
C SER A 4 56.86 -36.60 56.35
N ARG A 5 55.72 -36.82 56.90
CA ARG A 5 54.42 -36.36 56.39
C ARG A 5 54.21 -34.91 56.86
N VAL A 6 53.72 -34.09 55.93
CA VAL A 6 53.04 -32.85 56.26
C VAL A 6 51.71 -32.81 55.56
N MET A 7 50.63 -32.86 56.38
CA MET A 7 49.26 -32.61 55.92
C MET A 7 49.08 -31.11 55.85
N ALA A 8 48.56 -30.65 54.70
CA ALA A 8 48.01 -29.30 54.57
C ALA A 8 46.57 -29.42 54.11
N GLY A 9 45.70 -29.06 55.06
CA GLY A 9 44.23 -29.05 54.80
C GLY A 9 43.83 -28.01 53.80
N ALA A 10 43.09 -28.44 52.80
CA ALA A 10 42.44 -27.55 51.86
C ALA A 10 41.05 -27.15 52.38
N MET A 11 40.92 -25.90 52.74
CA MET A 11 39.67 -25.31 53.18
C MET A 11 38.90 -24.88 51.89
N THR A 12 37.91 -25.67 51.49
CA THR A 12 37.07 -25.41 50.35
C THR A 12 36.00 -24.38 50.73
N LEU A 13 36.14 -23.16 50.20
CA LEU A 13 35.16 -22.10 50.38
C LEU A 13 34.04 -22.27 49.30
N LEU A 14 32.89 -22.79 49.72
CA LEU A 14 31.70 -22.84 48.86
C LEU A 14 31.08 -21.45 48.79
N LEU A 15 31.27 -20.77 47.66
CA LEU A 15 30.52 -19.58 47.29
C LEU A 15 29.14 -20.02 46.75
N LEU A 16 28.09 -19.92 47.55
CA LEU A 16 26.71 -20.01 47.10
C LEU A 16 26.37 -18.72 46.33
N SER A 17 26.42 -18.79 44.98
CA SER A 17 25.84 -17.75 44.13
C SER A 17 24.33 -18.04 44.03
N ALA A 18 23.49 -17.24 44.68
CA ALA A 18 22.05 -17.25 44.47
C ALA A 18 21.75 -16.60 43.12
N PRO A 19 20.94 -17.23 42.25
CA PRO A 19 20.48 -16.56 41.03
C PRO A 19 19.50 -15.45 41.43
N ALA A 20 19.84 -14.20 41.11
CA ALA A 20 18.90 -13.10 41.19
C ALA A 20 17.83 -13.31 40.09
N SER A 21 16.72 -13.88 40.51
CA SER A 21 15.52 -13.91 39.66
C SER A 21 14.99 -12.48 39.56
N TRP A 22 15.32 -11.80 38.47
CA TRP A 22 14.61 -10.58 38.08
C TRP A 22 13.18 -11.01 37.69
N GLY A 23 12.29 -10.94 38.64
CA GLY A 23 10.87 -11.05 38.43
C GLY A 23 10.44 -9.85 37.59
N ALA A 24 10.30 -10.04 36.28
CA ALA A 24 9.60 -9.08 35.45
C ALA A 24 8.18 -8.94 36.01
N ALA A 25 7.82 -7.74 36.46
CA ALA A 25 6.46 -7.44 36.85
C ALA A 25 5.51 -7.80 35.68
N PRO A 26 4.36 -8.45 35.96
CA PRO A 26 3.42 -8.78 34.89
C PRO A 26 2.99 -7.49 34.22
N GLN A 27 3.45 -7.29 32.98
CA GLN A 27 2.95 -6.20 32.13
C GLN A 27 1.46 -6.47 31.91
N LYS A 28 0.64 -5.57 32.44
CA LYS A 28 -0.80 -5.57 32.21
C LYS A 28 -1.01 -5.50 30.69
N ALA A 29 -1.43 -6.60 30.08
CA ALA A 29 -1.69 -6.65 28.66
C ALA A 29 -2.65 -5.51 28.30
N LYS A 30 -2.21 -4.59 27.42
CA LYS A 30 -3.05 -3.53 26.91
C LYS A 30 -4.19 -4.22 26.17
N ALA A 31 -5.43 -3.96 26.58
CA ALA A 31 -6.58 -4.54 25.92
C ALA A 31 -6.49 -4.19 24.42
N VAL A 32 -6.48 -5.22 23.57
CA VAL A 32 -6.57 -5.03 22.13
C VAL A 32 -7.97 -4.48 21.88
N PRO A 33 -8.09 -3.33 21.20
CA PRO A 33 -9.42 -2.80 20.86
C PRO A 33 -10.20 -3.89 20.12
N THR A 34 -11.42 -4.15 20.55
CA THR A 34 -12.34 -5.02 19.80
C THR A 34 -12.50 -4.41 18.42
N ALA A 35 -12.23 -5.18 17.36
CA ALA A 35 -12.42 -4.70 15.99
C ALA A 35 -13.89 -4.28 15.82
N GLU A 36 -14.10 -3.07 15.33
CA GLU A 36 -15.44 -2.61 15.00
C GLU A 36 -15.99 -3.43 13.84
N PRO A 37 -17.26 -3.85 13.87
CA PRO A 37 -17.86 -4.58 12.75
C PRO A 37 -17.96 -3.65 11.54
N PHE A 38 -17.45 -4.13 10.38
CA PHE A 38 -17.63 -3.45 9.11
C PHE A 38 -18.82 -4.04 8.37
N GLU A 39 -19.65 -3.18 7.81
CA GLU A 39 -20.67 -3.57 6.85
C GLU A 39 -20.15 -3.28 5.43
N GLY A 40 -20.20 -4.30 4.56
CA GLY A 40 -19.76 -4.18 3.16
C GLY A 40 -20.97 -3.92 2.26
N VAL A 41 -20.90 -2.85 1.46
CA VAL A 41 -21.88 -2.53 0.44
C VAL A 41 -21.21 -2.48 -0.92
N VAL A 42 -21.77 -3.20 -1.92
CA VAL A 42 -21.31 -3.12 -3.30
C VAL A 42 -21.84 -1.83 -3.92
N ILE A 43 -20.94 -0.93 -4.30
CA ILE A 43 -21.27 0.37 -4.91
C ILE A 43 -21.38 0.25 -6.43
N ALA A 44 -20.43 -0.47 -7.08
CA ALA A 44 -20.41 -0.64 -8.52
C ALA A 44 -19.85 -2.01 -8.91
N GLU A 45 -20.33 -2.53 -10.03
CA GLU A 45 -19.89 -3.80 -10.59
C GLU A 45 -19.37 -3.65 -12.03
N GLY A 46 -18.77 -4.70 -12.58
CA GLY A 46 -18.33 -4.75 -13.98
C GLY A 46 -17.18 -3.80 -14.30
N LEU A 47 -16.26 -3.59 -13.34
CA LEU A 47 -14.98 -2.94 -13.58
C LEU A 47 -13.98 -3.94 -14.16
N ALA A 48 -13.14 -3.50 -15.11
CA ALA A 48 -12.16 -4.35 -15.79
C ALA A 48 -10.86 -4.48 -14.98
N ALA A 49 -10.85 -5.43 -14.04
CA ALA A 49 -9.77 -5.66 -13.09
C ALA A 49 -9.35 -4.36 -12.36
N PRO A 50 -10.20 -3.81 -11.45
CA PRO A 50 -9.87 -2.61 -10.70
C PRO A 50 -8.60 -2.84 -9.87
N TRP A 51 -7.69 -1.87 -9.89
CA TRP A 51 -6.40 -2.02 -9.23
C TRP A 51 -6.20 -1.05 -8.08
N ASP A 52 -6.47 0.23 -8.31
CA ASP A 52 -6.27 1.29 -7.33
C ASP A 52 -7.41 2.29 -7.39
N MET A 53 -7.66 3.00 -6.29
CA MET A 53 -8.72 3.98 -6.20
C MET A 53 -8.33 5.19 -5.37
N VAL A 54 -8.81 6.35 -5.79
CA VAL A 54 -8.63 7.61 -5.06
C VAL A 54 -9.94 8.41 -5.03
N TRP A 55 -10.09 9.24 -4.01
CA TRP A 55 -11.21 10.18 -3.95
C TRP A 55 -10.95 11.36 -4.89
N GLY A 56 -11.82 11.57 -5.85
CA GLY A 56 -11.72 12.65 -6.83
C GLY A 56 -12.23 13.99 -6.32
N PRO A 57 -11.83 15.12 -6.95
CA PRO A 57 -12.28 16.46 -6.59
C PRO A 57 -13.75 16.73 -6.93
N ASP A 58 -14.36 15.82 -7.67
CA ASP A 58 -15.77 15.79 -8.08
C ASP A 58 -16.66 14.99 -7.12
N ASN A 59 -16.14 14.63 -5.94
CA ASN A 59 -16.78 13.77 -4.94
C ASN A 59 -17.14 12.37 -5.47
N HIS A 60 -16.41 11.90 -6.47
CA HIS A 60 -16.51 10.54 -6.99
C HIS A 60 -15.28 9.72 -6.62
N ILE A 61 -15.40 8.41 -6.65
CA ILE A 61 -14.29 7.48 -6.52
C ILE A 61 -13.71 7.27 -7.92
N TRP A 62 -12.44 7.62 -8.10
CA TRP A 62 -11.73 7.35 -9.35
C TRP A 62 -10.97 6.04 -9.23
N VAL A 63 -11.20 5.14 -10.18
CA VAL A 63 -10.67 3.78 -10.15
C VAL A 63 -9.82 3.54 -11.39
N SER A 64 -8.62 3.03 -11.21
CA SER A 64 -7.81 2.52 -12.31
C SER A 64 -8.27 1.12 -12.70
N GLU A 65 -8.55 0.91 -13.98
CA GLU A 65 -8.85 -0.41 -14.53
C GLU A 65 -7.61 -0.97 -15.22
N ARG A 66 -7.01 -1.98 -14.58
CA ARG A 66 -5.77 -2.60 -15.03
C ARG A 66 -5.87 -3.13 -16.46
N GLU A 67 -6.91 -3.88 -16.75
CA GLU A 67 -7.15 -4.50 -18.07
C GLU A 67 -7.90 -3.57 -19.02
N GLY A 68 -8.66 -2.61 -18.48
CA GLY A 68 -9.41 -1.64 -19.28
C GLY A 68 -8.55 -0.53 -19.88
N SER A 69 -7.31 -0.38 -19.47
CA SER A 69 -6.39 0.71 -19.87
C SER A 69 -7.01 2.09 -19.71
N ARG A 70 -7.75 2.31 -18.63
CA ARG A 70 -8.52 3.53 -18.42
C ARG A 70 -8.74 3.84 -16.94
N ILE A 71 -9.19 5.07 -16.68
CA ILE A 71 -9.65 5.52 -15.38
C ILE A 71 -11.16 5.75 -15.46
N ILE A 72 -11.89 5.19 -14.52
CA ILE A 72 -13.33 5.31 -14.37
C ILE A 72 -13.64 6.11 -13.10
N SER A 73 -14.54 7.06 -13.19
CA SER A 73 -15.16 7.74 -12.06
C SER A 73 -16.45 7.02 -11.69
N VAL A 74 -16.65 6.73 -10.42
CA VAL A 74 -17.82 6.07 -9.86
C VAL A 74 -18.50 7.01 -8.88
N ASP A 75 -19.77 7.29 -9.07
CA ASP A 75 -20.58 8.01 -8.07
C ASP A 75 -20.84 7.07 -6.88
N PRO A 76 -20.38 7.42 -5.66
CA PRO A 76 -20.52 6.54 -4.50
C PRO A 76 -21.96 6.37 -4.01
N LYS A 77 -22.91 7.21 -4.48
CA LYS A 77 -24.31 7.15 -4.09
C LYS A 77 -25.17 6.31 -5.04
N THR A 78 -24.85 6.38 -6.34
CA THR A 78 -25.68 5.76 -7.38
C THR A 78 -25.01 4.59 -8.05
N GLY A 79 -23.67 4.45 -7.93
CA GLY A 79 -22.87 3.48 -8.66
C GLY A 79 -22.68 3.83 -10.15
N GLU A 80 -23.15 5.01 -10.60
CA GLU A 80 -22.98 5.44 -11.98
C GLU A 80 -21.48 5.55 -12.33
N LYS A 81 -21.10 4.99 -13.48
CA LYS A 81 -19.72 4.98 -13.97
C LYS A 81 -19.56 5.93 -15.13
N LYS A 82 -18.47 6.73 -15.10
CA LYS A 82 -18.09 7.63 -16.18
C LYS A 82 -16.62 7.47 -16.54
N LEU A 83 -16.32 7.49 -17.85
CA LEU A 83 -14.93 7.46 -18.30
C LEU A 83 -14.25 8.81 -17.99
N VAL A 84 -13.18 8.75 -17.21
CA VAL A 84 -12.30 9.90 -16.94
C VAL A 84 -11.28 10.07 -18.05
N GLY A 85 -10.64 8.99 -18.47
CA GLY A 85 -9.67 8.99 -19.55
C GLY A 85 -9.11 7.60 -19.84
N SER A 86 -8.59 7.43 -21.06
CA SER A 86 -7.88 6.23 -21.48
C SER A 86 -6.39 6.48 -21.52
N ILE A 87 -5.60 5.47 -21.22
CA ILE A 87 -4.14 5.51 -21.19
C ILE A 87 -3.65 4.78 -22.46
N PRO A 88 -2.95 5.49 -23.37
CA PRO A 88 -2.40 4.86 -24.57
C PRO A 88 -1.21 3.97 -24.21
N ASP A 89 -0.88 3.06 -25.12
CA ASP A 89 0.34 2.25 -25.12
C ASP A 89 0.54 1.38 -23.87
N VAL A 90 -0.55 1.08 -23.16
CA VAL A 90 -0.51 0.19 -22.01
C VAL A 90 -0.28 -1.24 -22.48
N LYS A 91 0.74 -1.89 -21.94
CA LYS A 91 0.88 -3.34 -22.06
C LYS A 91 0.00 -4.00 -21.01
N VAL A 92 -1.04 -4.67 -21.44
CA VAL A 92 -1.85 -5.53 -20.60
C VAL A 92 -1.34 -6.97 -20.71
N GLY A 93 -1.21 -7.65 -19.59
CA GLY A 93 -0.72 -9.01 -19.55
C GLY A 93 -1.02 -9.72 -18.25
N PRO A 94 -0.49 -10.94 -18.06
CA PRO A 94 -0.69 -11.71 -16.85
C PRO A 94 -0.12 -10.99 -15.61
N GLN A 95 -0.66 -11.34 -14.44
CA GLN A 95 -0.24 -10.86 -13.13
C GLN A 95 -0.49 -9.35 -12.95
N HIS A 96 0.56 -8.53 -13.00
CA HIS A 96 0.54 -7.11 -12.63
C HIS A 96 0.81 -6.17 -13.83
N GLU A 97 0.56 -6.62 -15.04
CA GLU A 97 0.72 -5.80 -16.25
C GLU A 97 -0.59 -5.10 -16.61
N GLY A 98 -0.53 -3.79 -16.85
CA GLY A 98 -1.69 -2.96 -17.14
C GLY A 98 -1.60 -1.56 -16.53
N VAL A 99 -2.74 -0.92 -16.32
CA VAL A 99 -2.85 0.32 -15.55
C VAL A 99 -2.88 -0.04 -14.07
N LEU A 100 -1.99 0.56 -13.31
CA LEU A 100 -1.76 0.23 -11.91
C LEU A 100 -2.17 1.40 -11.00
N GLY A 101 -1.19 2.13 -10.46
CA GLY A 101 -1.44 3.20 -9.50
C GLY A 101 -2.03 4.46 -10.11
N ILE A 102 -2.80 5.19 -9.31
CA ILE A 102 -3.34 6.51 -9.65
C ILE A 102 -3.05 7.50 -8.52
N ALA A 103 -2.58 8.70 -8.87
CA ALA A 103 -2.46 9.80 -7.94
C ALA A 103 -2.96 11.10 -8.57
N LEU A 104 -3.59 11.93 -7.77
CA LEU A 104 -4.14 13.21 -8.21
C LEU A 104 -3.24 14.35 -7.77
N ASP A 105 -3.11 15.36 -8.63
CA ASP A 105 -2.50 16.62 -8.24
C ASP A 105 -3.33 17.25 -7.10
N PRO A 106 -2.72 17.70 -5.99
CA PRO A 106 -3.43 18.30 -4.86
C PRO A 106 -4.30 19.51 -5.23
N ASP A 107 -3.96 20.15 -6.34
CA ASP A 107 -4.68 21.31 -6.87
C ASP A 107 -5.61 20.96 -8.04
N LEU A 108 -5.82 19.68 -8.32
CA LEU A 108 -6.70 19.21 -9.38
C LEU A 108 -8.11 19.83 -9.22
N GLY A 109 -8.59 20.47 -10.28
CA GLY A 109 -9.90 21.12 -10.29
C GLY A 109 -9.91 22.55 -9.74
N LYS A 110 -8.86 23.04 -9.13
CA LYS A 110 -8.75 24.44 -8.67
C LYS A 110 -8.43 25.37 -9.83
N ASN A 111 -8.90 26.62 -9.75
CA ASN A 111 -8.62 27.64 -10.77
C ASN A 111 -7.10 27.88 -10.89
N GLY A 112 -6.60 27.82 -12.14
CA GLY A 112 -5.17 28.02 -12.42
C GLY A 112 -4.28 26.80 -12.20
N SER A 113 -4.83 25.68 -11.75
CA SER A 113 -4.08 24.44 -11.57
C SER A 113 -3.75 23.74 -12.91
N LYS A 114 -2.74 22.90 -12.89
CA LYS A 114 -2.32 22.14 -14.07
C LYS A 114 -3.21 20.94 -14.38
N ASN A 115 -4.21 20.63 -13.56
CA ASN A 115 -5.14 19.50 -13.73
C ASN A 115 -4.44 18.18 -14.09
N ASN A 116 -3.37 17.85 -13.37
CA ASN A 116 -2.61 16.65 -13.64
C ASN A 116 -3.19 15.45 -12.89
N VAL A 117 -3.18 14.31 -13.58
CA VAL A 117 -3.41 12.99 -12.99
C VAL A 117 -2.20 12.12 -13.33
N TYR A 118 -1.62 11.51 -12.33
CA TYR A 118 -0.43 10.68 -12.47
C TYR A 118 -0.84 9.21 -12.48
N ILE A 119 -0.42 8.48 -13.50
CA ILE A 119 -0.77 7.07 -13.69
C ILE A 119 0.50 6.25 -13.79
N ALA A 120 0.58 5.21 -12.97
CA ALA A 120 1.59 4.18 -13.12
C ALA A 120 1.03 3.04 -13.98
N HIS A 121 1.75 2.66 -15.04
CA HIS A 121 1.34 1.57 -15.92
C HIS A 121 2.54 0.86 -16.54
N THR A 122 2.32 -0.32 -17.07
CA THR A 122 3.32 -1.03 -17.88
C THR A 122 3.20 -0.67 -19.35
N TYR A 123 4.32 -0.63 -20.05
CA TYR A 123 4.38 -0.33 -21.49
C TYR A 123 5.42 -1.22 -22.19
N MET A 124 5.34 -1.33 -23.50
CA MET A 124 6.33 -2.03 -24.30
C MET A 124 7.49 -1.11 -24.64
N THR A 125 8.72 -1.58 -24.48
CA THR A 125 9.87 -0.86 -25.00
C THR A 125 10.06 -1.13 -26.50
N ALA A 126 10.76 -0.24 -27.19
CA ALA A 126 11.12 -0.41 -28.61
C ALA A 126 11.96 -1.67 -28.91
N ALA A 127 12.56 -2.30 -27.89
CA ALA A 127 13.27 -3.57 -28.00
C ALA A 127 12.34 -4.82 -28.09
N GLY A 128 11.05 -4.63 -28.08
CA GLY A 128 10.05 -5.56 -28.61
C GLY A 128 9.63 -6.72 -27.71
N ASN A 129 10.35 -7.17 -26.70
CA ASN A 129 10.00 -8.39 -25.97
C ASN A 129 10.30 -8.40 -24.47
N THR A 130 10.84 -7.33 -23.93
CA THR A 130 11.05 -7.24 -22.50
C THR A 130 10.01 -6.27 -21.92
N PRO A 131 9.18 -6.70 -20.96
CA PRO A 131 8.33 -5.75 -20.25
C PRO A 131 9.24 -4.73 -19.59
N ALA A 132 9.15 -3.47 -20.02
CA ALA A 132 9.84 -2.41 -19.31
C ALA A 132 9.25 -2.31 -17.91
N SER A 133 10.12 -2.14 -16.94
CA SER A 133 9.74 -1.70 -15.62
C SER A 133 8.76 -0.52 -15.73
N SER A 134 7.72 -0.55 -14.91
CA SER A 134 6.66 0.44 -14.77
C SER A 134 7.07 1.86 -15.16
N GLY A 135 6.41 2.43 -16.16
CA GLY A 135 6.50 3.84 -16.49
C GLY A 135 5.40 4.63 -15.78
N SER A 136 5.66 5.90 -15.50
CA SER A 136 4.62 6.83 -15.05
C SER A 136 4.24 7.74 -16.18
N THR A 137 2.96 7.74 -16.55
CA THR A 137 2.43 8.68 -17.54
C THR A 137 1.65 9.78 -16.84
N MET A 138 1.98 11.01 -17.17
CA MET A 138 1.21 12.18 -16.75
C MET A 138 0.11 12.42 -17.77
N ILE A 139 -1.14 12.23 -17.39
CA ILE A 139 -2.28 12.64 -18.20
C ILE A 139 -2.62 14.07 -17.83
N ARG A 140 -2.37 14.99 -18.76
CA ARG A 140 -2.87 16.35 -18.66
C ARG A 140 -4.26 16.40 -19.28
N ARG A 141 -5.30 16.64 -18.48
CA ARG A 141 -6.63 16.93 -19.02
C ARG A 141 -6.69 18.36 -19.55
N PRO A 142 -6.89 18.56 -20.87
CA PRO A 142 -7.28 19.87 -21.36
C PRO A 142 -8.74 20.11 -20.94
N GLY A 143 -9.00 21.20 -20.23
CA GLY A 143 -10.35 21.62 -19.87
C GLY A 143 -10.68 21.52 -18.39
N ARG A 144 -11.63 22.36 -17.99
CA ARG A 144 -12.15 22.42 -16.61
C ARG A 144 -12.97 21.16 -16.35
N LEU A 145 -12.59 20.40 -15.31
CA LEU A 145 -13.49 19.37 -14.79
C LEU A 145 -14.81 20.05 -14.39
N PRO A 146 -15.97 19.51 -14.78
CA PRO A 146 -17.23 19.99 -14.26
C PRO A 146 -17.25 19.64 -12.75
N ILE A 147 -16.96 20.63 -11.92
CA ILE A 147 -17.17 20.52 -10.48
C ILE A 147 -18.67 20.69 -10.29
N PRO A 148 -19.39 19.70 -9.72
CA PRO A 148 -20.79 19.90 -9.35
C PRO A 148 -20.85 21.06 -8.36
N LYS A 149 -21.81 21.97 -8.56
CA LYS A 149 -22.13 23.04 -7.60
C LYS A 149 -22.80 22.46 -6.38
#